data_217b887cca8055dd2f3c4ef1d7a61598
#
_entry.id   217b887cca8055dd2f3c4ef1d7a61598
#
_cell.length_a   1.000
_cell.length_b   1.000
_cell.length_c   1.000
_cell.angle_alpha   90.00
_cell.angle_beta   90.00
_cell.angle_gamma   90.00
#
_symmetry.space_group_name_H-M   'P 1'
#
loop_
_entity.id
_entity.type
_entity.pdbx_description
1 polymer ?
#
loop_
_entity_poly.entity_id
_entity_poly.type
_entity_poly.pdbx_seq_one_letter_code
_entity_poly.pdbx_strand_id
1 'polypeptide(L)'
;MNGAKTRVVGVDVCKTLAILCVLLIHTSGDVLTACAPGSKNFLEALLWSAPARCAVPLFLLCSGALLLDERRELPLKRLWERNIPHLLLALFFWAAVYALYACAVSGDLSADALRAAGVDLLLWQHEAHLYFLPMILLSYALLPVTRAFLRRADEKTVRYALILWAFFGILLPTAKSFGWLDGFGSLIRQLPLGMPWAAVGYTVLGSCLRKKPLGVKSAVGCVLLGAAVCFFGTLALSLDAGSLQAQLLEGFSPGACLLAAGIFSLCMRVRLPEWAERTAAVLSRASFCVYLVHMLVLRTLYRTGLTTGICRPLLSVPLLAALCGAGSFVIWLVLSRIPWVRRWLI
;
A
#
# COMPACT_ATOMS: atom_id res chain seq x y z
N MET A 1 -5.10 34.40 8.30
CA MET A 1 -6.18 33.52 8.83
C MET A 1 -5.77 32.08 8.62
N ASN A 2 -5.38 31.38 9.69
CA ASN A 2 -5.02 29.97 9.65
C ASN A 2 -6.30 29.13 9.41
N GLY A 3 -6.57 28.79 8.17
CA GLY A 3 -7.63 27.83 7.85
C GLY A 3 -7.32 26.50 8.51
N ALA A 4 -8.04 26.17 9.57
CA ALA A 4 -7.98 24.87 10.22
C ALA A 4 -8.14 23.81 9.11
N LYS A 5 -7.13 22.94 8.95
CA LYS A 5 -7.18 21.84 8.00
C LYS A 5 -8.38 20.98 8.39
N THR A 6 -9.50 21.10 7.68
CA THR A 6 -10.67 20.27 7.94
C THR A 6 -10.25 18.81 7.76
N ARG A 7 -10.20 18.14 8.88
CA ARG A 7 -9.85 16.72 8.97
C ARG A 7 -10.99 15.90 8.34
N VAL A 8 -10.64 14.87 7.57
CA VAL A 8 -11.61 13.99 6.93
C VAL A 8 -11.57 12.64 7.66
N VAL A 9 -12.53 12.40 8.55
CA VAL A 9 -12.62 11.20 9.40
C VAL A 9 -12.53 9.92 8.57
N GLY A 10 -13.27 9.84 7.45
CA GLY A 10 -13.21 8.68 6.56
C GLY A 10 -11.83 8.38 5.99
N VAL A 11 -11.00 9.40 5.73
CA VAL A 11 -9.59 9.19 5.31
C VAL A 11 -8.74 8.63 6.44
N ASP A 12 -8.97 9.05 7.68
CA ASP A 12 -8.23 8.53 8.83
C ASP A 12 -8.58 7.06 9.10
N VAL A 13 -9.86 6.70 9.01
CA VAL A 13 -10.33 5.31 9.10
C VAL A 13 -9.72 4.47 7.98
N CYS A 14 -9.77 4.98 6.75
CA CYS A 14 -9.22 4.29 5.58
C CYS A 14 -7.71 4.02 5.72
N LYS A 15 -6.92 5.00 6.17
CA LYS A 15 -5.48 4.82 6.42
C LYS A 15 -5.20 3.82 7.55
N THR A 16 -6.02 3.82 8.60
CA THR A 16 -5.92 2.85 9.69
C THR A 16 -6.18 1.44 9.18
N LEU A 17 -7.22 1.25 8.37
CA LEU A 17 -7.48 -0.05 7.73
C LEU A 17 -6.34 -0.45 6.79
N ALA A 18 -5.84 0.49 5.99
CA ALA A 18 -4.75 0.22 5.05
C ALA A 18 -3.48 -0.29 5.75
N ILE A 19 -3.08 0.32 6.87
CA ILE A 19 -1.89 -0.15 7.60
C ILE A 19 -2.13 -1.51 8.27
N LEU A 20 -3.31 -1.78 8.78
CA LEU A 20 -3.66 -3.11 9.30
C LEU A 20 -3.60 -4.17 8.20
N CYS A 21 -4.09 -3.85 7.00
CA CYS A 21 -3.97 -4.72 5.83
C CYS A 21 -2.49 -4.97 5.44
N VAL A 22 -1.61 -3.96 5.49
CA VAL A 22 -0.16 -4.17 5.26
C VAL A 22 0.40 -5.21 6.22
N LEU A 23 0.08 -5.08 7.51
CA LEU A 23 0.56 -6.03 8.52
C LEU A 23 0.06 -7.46 8.23
N LEU A 24 -1.23 -7.62 7.88
CA LEU A 24 -1.80 -8.92 7.52
C LEU A 24 -1.16 -9.52 6.27
N ILE A 25 -0.85 -8.73 5.24
CA ILE A 25 -0.16 -9.19 4.03
C ILE A 25 1.19 -9.80 4.38
N HIS A 26 1.99 -9.10 5.19
CA HIS A 26 3.34 -9.55 5.51
C HIS A 26 3.37 -10.71 6.50
N THR A 27 2.44 -10.78 7.44
CA THR A 27 2.34 -11.92 8.37
C THR A 27 1.73 -13.17 7.73
N SER A 28 0.89 -13.04 6.69
CA SER A 28 0.32 -14.20 5.96
C SER A 28 1.22 -14.70 4.83
N GLY A 29 2.15 -13.85 4.34
CA GLY A 29 2.96 -14.13 3.15
C GLY A 29 3.82 -15.40 3.29
N ASP A 30 4.52 -15.54 4.42
CA ASP A 30 5.41 -16.68 4.68
C ASP A 30 4.66 -18.01 4.70
N VAL A 31 3.43 -18.02 5.26
CA VAL A 31 2.59 -19.22 5.26
C VAL A 31 2.14 -19.61 3.86
N LEU A 32 1.74 -18.60 3.05
CA LEU A 32 1.30 -18.84 1.67
C LEU A 32 2.44 -19.39 0.79
N THR A 33 3.67 -18.96 1.01
CA THR A 33 4.84 -19.46 0.26
C THR A 33 5.32 -20.83 0.75
N ALA A 34 5.15 -21.13 2.04
CA ALA A 34 5.63 -22.36 2.64
C ALA A 34 4.65 -23.54 2.56
N CYS A 35 3.35 -23.29 2.41
CA CYS A 35 2.32 -24.31 2.43
C CYS A 35 1.84 -24.71 1.02
N ALA A 36 1.55 -26.00 0.84
CA ALA A 36 0.97 -26.50 -0.40
C ALA A 36 -0.40 -25.84 -0.66
N PRO A 37 -0.69 -25.42 -1.91
CA PRO A 37 -1.99 -24.88 -2.30
C PRO A 37 -3.14 -25.82 -1.91
N GLY A 38 -4.24 -25.26 -1.41
CA GLY A 38 -5.40 -26.02 -0.95
C GLY A 38 -5.26 -26.67 0.41
N SER A 39 -4.06 -26.69 1.02
CA SER A 39 -3.91 -27.15 2.41
C SER A 39 -4.65 -26.22 3.37
N LYS A 40 -5.05 -26.75 4.54
CA LYS A 40 -5.76 -25.98 5.56
C LYS A 40 -5.01 -24.69 5.94
N ASN A 41 -3.71 -24.79 6.16
CA ASN A 41 -2.88 -23.61 6.53
C ASN A 41 -2.81 -22.58 5.39
N PHE A 42 -2.70 -23.05 4.13
CA PHE A 42 -2.75 -22.16 2.97
C PHE A 42 -4.08 -21.39 2.89
N LEU A 43 -5.22 -22.12 3.05
CA LEU A 43 -6.55 -21.50 3.00
C LEU A 43 -6.76 -20.50 4.12
N GLU A 44 -6.32 -20.80 5.35
CA GLU A 44 -6.42 -19.92 6.49
C GLU A 44 -5.56 -18.64 6.32
N ALA A 45 -4.36 -18.78 5.75
CA ALA A 45 -3.50 -17.62 5.43
C ALA A 45 -4.08 -16.79 4.27
N LEU A 46 -4.63 -17.44 3.23
CA LEU A 46 -5.26 -16.79 2.10
C LEU A 46 -6.51 -16.00 2.52
N LEU A 47 -7.26 -16.48 3.52
CA LEU A 47 -8.41 -15.78 4.09
C LEU A 47 -8.02 -14.41 4.66
N TRP A 48 -6.84 -14.26 5.26
CA TRP A 48 -6.32 -12.99 5.75
C TRP A 48 -5.67 -12.16 4.65
N SER A 49 -4.94 -12.81 3.76
CA SER A 49 -4.15 -12.15 2.72
C SER A 49 -5.04 -11.52 1.64
N ALA A 50 -6.04 -12.25 1.13
CA ALA A 50 -6.83 -11.82 -0.01
C ALA A 50 -7.60 -10.51 0.22
N PRO A 51 -8.38 -10.32 1.31
CA PRO A 51 -9.07 -9.05 1.57
C PRO A 51 -8.11 -7.92 1.92
N ALA A 52 -6.90 -8.22 2.37
CA ALA A 52 -5.90 -7.22 2.74
C ALA A 52 -5.21 -6.57 1.51
N ARG A 53 -5.34 -7.14 0.30
CA ARG A 53 -4.64 -6.65 -0.92
C ARG A 53 -5.02 -5.23 -1.35
N CYS A 54 -6.07 -4.67 -0.81
CA CYS A 54 -6.42 -3.26 -0.98
C CYS A 54 -5.48 -2.27 -0.27
N ALA A 55 -4.53 -2.71 0.55
CA ALA A 55 -3.70 -1.87 1.42
C ALA A 55 -3.04 -0.69 0.68
N VAL A 56 -2.22 -0.98 -0.34
CA VAL A 56 -1.51 0.04 -1.15
C VAL A 56 -2.48 0.91 -1.93
N PRO A 57 -3.47 0.37 -2.67
CA PRO A 57 -4.51 1.16 -3.30
C PRO A 57 -5.23 2.13 -2.35
N LEU A 58 -5.55 1.71 -1.12
CA LEU A 58 -6.20 2.57 -0.13
C LEU A 58 -5.33 3.79 0.24
N PHE A 59 -4.02 3.61 0.41
CA PHE A 59 -3.11 4.73 0.66
C PHE A 59 -3.07 5.71 -0.52
N LEU A 60 -3.09 5.19 -1.76
CA LEU A 60 -3.12 6.03 -2.96
C LEU A 60 -4.45 6.78 -3.09
N LEU A 61 -5.59 6.12 -2.85
CA LEU A 61 -6.91 6.76 -2.82
C LEU A 61 -6.95 7.87 -1.76
N CYS A 62 -6.44 7.61 -0.55
CA CYS A 62 -6.34 8.62 0.50
C CYS A 62 -5.47 9.81 0.10
N SER A 63 -4.34 9.54 -0.56
CA SER A 63 -3.44 10.59 -1.06
C SER A 63 -4.14 11.46 -2.10
N GLY A 64 -4.83 10.86 -3.06
CA GLY A 64 -5.63 11.56 -4.05
C GLY A 64 -6.76 12.39 -3.43
N ALA A 65 -7.51 11.80 -2.50
CA ALA A 65 -8.57 12.48 -1.77
C ALA A 65 -8.09 13.74 -1.03
N LEU A 66 -6.87 13.74 -0.52
CA LEU A 66 -6.31 14.86 0.25
C LEU A 66 -5.57 15.87 -0.62
N LEU A 67 -4.80 15.41 -1.61
CA LEU A 67 -3.85 16.25 -2.36
C LEU A 67 -4.47 16.83 -3.62
N LEU A 68 -5.50 16.18 -4.20
CA LEU A 68 -6.23 16.67 -5.35
C LEU A 68 -7.48 17.49 -4.97
N ASP A 69 -7.70 17.76 -3.67
CA ASP A 69 -8.75 18.66 -3.21
C ASP A 69 -8.49 20.08 -3.73
N GLU A 70 -9.42 20.61 -4.50
CA GLU A 70 -9.33 21.95 -5.10
C GLU A 70 -9.22 23.09 -4.08
N ARG A 71 -9.79 22.88 -2.88
CA ARG A 71 -9.76 23.83 -1.77
C ARG A 71 -8.38 23.97 -1.14
N ARG A 72 -7.45 23.05 -1.42
CA ARG A 72 -6.09 23.08 -0.91
C ARG A 72 -5.16 23.73 -1.91
N GLU A 73 -4.49 24.77 -1.51
CA GLU A 73 -3.36 25.29 -2.25
C GLU A 73 -2.15 24.36 -2.07
N LEU A 74 -1.57 23.94 -3.19
CA LEU A 74 -0.34 23.16 -3.22
C LEU A 74 0.65 23.88 -4.15
N PRO A 75 1.34 24.91 -3.66
CA PRO A 75 2.32 25.63 -4.48
C PRO A 75 3.47 24.68 -4.87
N LEU A 76 3.95 24.78 -6.10
CA LEU A 76 5.06 23.98 -6.63
C LEU A 76 6.29 24.06 -5.72
N LYS A 77 6.60 25.25 -5.21
CA LYS A 77 7.69 25.46 -4.26
C LYS A 77 7.60 24.52 -3.05
N ARG A 78 6.41 24.41 -2.43
CA ARG A 78 6.19 23.51 -1.29
C ARG A 78 6.33 22.03 -1.67
N LEU A 79 5.91 21.67 -2.89
CA LEU A 79 6.03 20.31 -3.39
C LEU A 79 7.51 19.91 -3.50
N TRP A 80 8.33 20.74 -4.15
CA TRP A 80 9.74 20.46 -4.43
C TRP A 80 10.68 20.71 -3.26
N GLU A 81 10.37 21.66 -2.37
CA GLU A 81 11.24 21.97 -1.22
C GLU A 81 10.90 21.18 0.03
N ARG A 82 9.70 20.58 0.11
CA ARG A 82 9.27 19.91 1.33
C ARG A 82 8.73 18.49 1.10
N ASN A 83 7.76 18.31 0.20
CA ASN A 83 7.03 17.05 0.13
C ASN A 83 7.87 15.96 -0.54
N ILE A 84 8.50 16.27 -1.67
CA ILE A 84 9.37 15.34 -2.40
C ILE A 84 10.65 15.04 -1.60
N PRO A 85 11.39 16.04 -1.06
CA PRO A 85 12.56 15.79 -0.24
C PRO A 85 12.26 14.95 1.02
N HIS A 86 11.10 15.15 1.67
CA HIS A 86 10.69 14.35 2.80
C HIS A 86 10.59 12.85 2.42
N LEU A 87 9.95 12.52 1.30
CA LEU A 87 9.80 11.14 0.85
C LEU A 87 11.14 10.52 0.42
N LEU A 88 12.00 11.28 -0.26
CA LEU A 88 13.34 10.83 -0.64
C LEU A 88 14.21 10.57 0.58
N LEU A 89 14.22 11.51 1.53
CA LEU A 89 15.01 11.38 2.75
C LEU A 89 14.52 10.19 3.59
N ALA A 90 13.21 10.01 3.72
CA ALA A 90 12.65 8.84 4.38
C ALA A 90 13.05 7.54 3.68
N LEU A 91 12.98 7.48 2.34
CA LEU A 91 13.38 6.31 1.57
C LEU A 91 14.84 5.93 1.82
N PHE A 92 15.78 6.86 1.58
CA PHE A 92 17.20 6.58 1.74
C PHE A 92 17.60 6.27 3.18
N PHE A 93 17.03 6.99 4.14
CA PHE A 93 17.28 6.73 5.55
C PHE A 93 16.84 5.33 5.97
N TRP A 94 15.59 4.95 5.66
CA TRP A 94 15.09 3.63 6.06
C TRP A 94 15.70 2.51 5.25
N ALA A 95 16.02 2.71 3.98
CA ALA A 95 16.78 1.74 3.20
C ALA A 95 18.17 1.49 3.81
N ALA A 96 18.87 2.54 4.26
CA ALA A 96 20.14 2.41 4.98
C ALA A 96 19.98 1.67 6.33
N VAL A 97 18.90 1.96 7.09
CA VAL A 97 18.61 1.24 8.34
C VAL A 97 18.40 -0.25 8.08
N TYR A 98 17.67 -0.63 7.03
CA TYR A 98 17.47 -2.02 6.65
C TYR A 98 18.77 -2.70 6.19
N ALA A 99 19.59 -2.02 5.41
CA ALA A 99 20.88 -2.53 4.97
C ALA A 99 21.82 -2.78 6.16
N LEU A 100 21.91 -1.83 7.10
CA LEU A 100 22.68 -2.00 8.33
C LEU A 100 22.12 -3.12 9.22
N TYR A 101 20.81 -3.24 9.32
CA TYR A 101 20.17 -4.34 10.03
C TYR A 101 20.53 -5.69 9.40
N ALA A 102 20.54 -5.81 8.07
CA ALA A 102 20.94 -7.04 7.38
C ALA A 102 22.40 -7.40 7.65
N CYS A 103 23.32 -6.44 7.57
CA CYS A 103 24.74 -6.65 7.92
C CYS A 103 24.92 -7.07 9.39
N ALA A 104 24.21 -6.43 10.32
CA ALA A 104 24.29 -6.79 11.73
C ALA A 104 23.74 -8.20 12.02
N VAL A 105 22.70 -8.60 11.31
CA VAL A 105 22.07 -9.92 11.42
C VAL A 105 22.92 -11.02 10.84
N SER A 106 23.61 -10.78 9.72
CA SER A 106 24.54 -11.73 9.11
C SER A 106 25.86 -11.87 9.88
N GLY A 107 26.13 -10.94 10.81
CA GLY A 107 27.41 -10.87 11.54
C GLY A 107 28.56 -10.32 10.68
N ASP A 108 28.29 -9.87 9.47
CA ASP A 108 29.27 -9.28 8.56
C ASP A 108 29.14 -7.76 8.51
N LEU A 109 29.97 -7.09 9.31
CA LEU A 109 30.15 -5.64 9.34
C LEU A 109 31.47 -5.21 8.68
N SER A 110 32.03 -6.05 7.79
CA SER A 110 33.24 -5.72 7.04
C SER A 110 33.07 -4.47 6.16
N ALA A 111 34.17 -3.82 5.85
CA ALA A 111 34.17 -2.65 4.97
C ALA A 111 33.57 -3.00 3.58
N ASP A 112 33.79 -4.22 3.09
CA ASP A 112 33.25 -4.67 1.80
C ASP A 112 31.74 -4.88 1.87
N ALA A 113 31.19 -5.47 2.93
CA ALA A 113 29.75 -5.61 3.14
C ALA A 113 29.06 -4.24 3.24
N LEU A 114 29.62 -3.31 3.98
CA LEU A 114 29.09 -1.93 4.11
C LEU A 114 29.18 -1.16 2.80
N ARG A 115 30.25 -1.36 2.01
CA ARG A 115 30.38 -0.76 0.68
C ARG A 115 29.34 -1.33 -0.29
N ALA A 116 29.14 -2.65 -0.31
CA ALA A 116 28.10 -3.29 -1.11
C ALA A 116 26.72 -2.75 -0.76
N ALA A 117 26.36 -2.69 0.52
CA ALA A 117 25.11 -2.10 1.01
C ALA A 117 24.93 -0.64 0.57
N GLY A 118 26.02 0.15 0.57
CA GLY A 118 26.01 1.53 0.07
C GLY A 118 25.77 1.62 -1.44
N VAL A 119 26.34 0.71 -2.23
CA VAL A 119 26.11 0.61 -3.68
C VAL A 119 24.65 0.22 -3.97
N ASP A 120 24.13 -0.79 -3.28
CA ASP A 120 22.74 -1.22 -3.42
C ASP A 120 21.75 -0.08 -3.11
N LEU A 121 22.04 0.71 -2.08
CA LEU A 121 21.25 1.90 -1.74
C LEU A 121 21.24 2.93 -2.89
N LEU A 122 22.39 3.20 -3.50
CA LEU A 122 22.50 4.14 -4.63
C LEU A 122 21.83 3.61 -5.89
N LEU A 123 21.84 2.29 -6.10
CA LEU A 123 21.19 1.61 -7.23
C LEU A 123 19.68 1.36 -6.99
N TRP A 124 19.12 1.87 -5.90
CA TRP A 124 17.72 1.67 -5.50
C TRP A 124 17.35 0.22 -5.27
N GLN A 125 18.33 -0.64 -4.96
CA GLN A 125 18.15 -2.02 -4.54
C GLN A 125 17.88 -2.04 -3.04
N HIS A 126 16.64 -1.76 -2.68
CA HIS A 126 16.19 -1.68 -1.29
C HIS A 126 15.18 -2.78 -0.96
N GLU A 127 14.80 -2.87 0.30
CA GLU A 127 13.77 -3.79 0.78
C GLU A 127 12.49 -3.73 -0.05
N ALA A 128 11.98 -4.91 -0.41
CA ALA A 128 10.85 -5.03 -1.32
C ALA A 128 9.63 -4.19 -0.92
N HIS A 129 9.31 -4.11 0.38
CA HIS A 129 8.16 -3.34 0.85
C HIS A 129 8.30 -1.83 0.63
N LEU A 130 9.53 -1.29 0.52
CA LEU A 130 9.77 0.15 0.29
C LEU A 130 9.39 0.61 -1.14
N TYR A 131 9.03 -0.31 -2.05
CA TYR A 131 8.61 0.00 -3.43
C TYR A 131 7.49 1.05 -3.51
N PHE A 132 6.68 1.16 -2.47
CA PHE A 132 5.61 2.15 -2.41
C PHE A 132 6.13 3.60 -2.38
N LEU A 133 7.31 3.85 -1.79
CA LEU A 133 7.87 5.21 -1.70
C LEU A 133 8.24 5.81 -3.07
N PRO A 134 9.00 5.13 -3.97
CA PRO A 134 9.19 5.59 -5.34
C PRO A 134 7.88 5.82 -6.09
N MET A 135 6.88 4.97 -5.87
CA MET A 135 5.60 5.04 -6.53
C MET A 135 4.78 6.27 -6.08
N ILE A 136 4.72 6.53 -4.77
CA ILE A 136 4.05 7.73 -4.25
C ILE A 136 4.82 9.01 -4.62
N LEU A 137 6.16 8.94 -4.72
CA LEU A 137 7.01 10.05 -5.15
C LEU A 137 6.65 10.50 -6.57
N LEU A 138 6.50 9.55 -7.51
CA LEU A 138 6.06 9.86 -8.87
C LEU A 138 4.64 10.45 -8.87
N SER A 139 3.74 9.91 -8.06
CA SER A 139 2.39 10.45 -7.90
C SER A 139 2.43 11.91 -7.42
N TYR A 140 3.35 12.24 -6.51
CA TYR A 140 3.57 13.62 -6.04
C TYR A 140 4.15 14.52 -7.13
N ALA A 141 5.13 14.04 -7.90
CA ALA A 141 5.70 14.82 -9.01
C ALA A 141 4.64 15.17 -10.07
N LEU A 142 3.68 14.25 -10.32
CA LEU A 142 2.59 14.44 -11.28
C LEU A 142 1.38 15.21 -10.71
N LEU A 143 1.36 15.53 -9.40
CA LEU A 143 0.23 16.25 -8.77
C LEU A 143 -0.14 17.55 -9.47
N PRO A 144 0.79 18.44 -9.91
CA PRO A 144 0.43 19.68 -10.57
C PRO A 144 -0.35 19.46 -11.88
N VAL A 145 0.10 18.46 -12.66
CA VAL A 145 -0.54 18.08 -13.93
C VAL A 145 -1.92 17.49 -13.67
N THR A 146 -2.00 16.53 -12.73
CA THR A 146 -3.27 15.88 -12.36
C THR A 146 -4.28 16.88 -11.80
N ARG A 147 -3.84 17.86 -11.01
CA ARG A 147 -4.69 18.95 -10.50
C ARG A 147 -5.18 19.86 -11.61
N ALA A 148 -4.31 20.25 -12.56
CA ALA A 148 -4.68 21.05 -13.70
C ALA A 148 -5.72 20.35 -14.58
N PHE A 149 -5.55 19.05 -14.81
CA PHE A 149 -6.52 18.21 -15.50
C PHE A 149 -7.88 18.20 -14.79
N LEU A 150 -7.92 17.84 -13.49
CA LEU A 150 -9.18 17.72 -12.73
C LEU A 150 -9.93 19.04 -12.55
N ARG A 151 -9.25 20.19 -12.61
CA ARG A 151 -9.88 21.51 -12.53
C ARG A 151 -10.62 21.91 -13.82
N ARG A 152 -10.20 21.38 -14.96
CA ARG A 152 -10.73 21.77 -16.27
C ARG A 152 -11.56 20.68 -16.96
N ALA A 153 -11.33 19.42 -16.61
CA ALA A 153 -12.04 18.29 -17.19
C ALA A 153 -13.47 18.19 -16.66
N ASP A 154 -14.42 17.98 -17.55
CA ASP A 154 -15.79 17.63 -17.19
C ASP A 154 -15.88 16.18 -16.66
N GLU A 155 -17.03 15.80 -16.11
CA GLU A 155 -17.24 14.46 -15.53
C GLU A 155 -17.07 13.34 -16.58
N LYS A 156 -17.44 13.60 -17.86
CA LYS A 156 -17.30 12.62 -18.94
C LYS A 156 -15.84 12.36 -19.26
N THR A 157 -15.03 13.42 -19.37
CA THR A 157 -13.59 13.33 -19.63
C THR A 157 -12.85 12.63 -18.48
N VAL A 158 -13.19 12.92 -17.23
CA VAL A 158 -12.60 12.22 -16.06
C VAL A 158 -12.99 10.75 -16.07
N ARG A 159 -14.23 10.40 -16.37
CA ARG A 159 -14.67 9.01 -16.49
C ARG A 159 -13.94 8.28 -17.60
N TYR A 160 -13.79 8.89 -18.76
CA TYR A 160 -13.01 8.34 -19.86
C TYR A 160 -11.54 8.06 -19.46
N ALA A 161 -10.89 9.01 -18.80
CA ALA A 161 -9.53 8.84 -18.29
C ALA A 161 -9.42 7.69 -17.28
N LEU A 162 -10.42 7.53 -16.40
CA LEU A 162 -10.46 6.42 -15.44
C LEU A 162 -10.71 5.07 -16.12
N ILE A 163 -11.50 5.01 -17.20
CA ILE A 163 -11.68 3.78 -17.98
C ILE A 163 -10.37 3.39 -18.68
N LEU A 164 -9.70 4.34 -19.32
CA LEU A 164 -8.38 4.11 -19.93
C LEU A 164 -7.37 3.64 -18.88
N TRP A 165 -7.35 4.30 -17.74
CA TRP A 165 -6.48 3.89 -16.63
C TRP A 165 -6.80 2.47 -16.14
N ALA A 166 -8.07 2.13 -15.95
CA ALA A 166 -8.46 0.78 -15.52
C ALA A 166 -8.03 -0.28 -16.54
N PHE A 167 -8.16 0.02 -17.84
CA PHE A 167 -7.73 -0.88 -18.89
C PHE A 167 -6.20 -1.01 -18.94
N PHE A 168 -5.48 0.11 -19.09
CA PHE A 168 -4.02 0.09 -19.27
C PHE A 168 -3.22 -0.07 -17.97
N GLY A 169 -3.75 0.39 -16.83
CA GLY A 169 -3.05 0.35 -15.53
C GLY A 169 -3.40 -0.86 -14.66
N ILE A 170 -4.52 -1.52 -14.92
CA ILE A 170 -5.00 -2.65 -14.09
C ILE A 170 -5.21 -3.90 -14.94
N LEU A 171 -6.09 -3.87 -15.96
CA LEU A 171 -6.48 -5.07 -16.70
C LEU A 171 -5.33 -5.59 -17.57
N LEU A 172 -4.72 -4.73 -18.36
CA LEU A 172 -3.64 -5.11 -19.29
C LEU A 172 -2.38 -5.64 -18.57
N PRO A 173 -1.87 -4.99 -17.49
CA PRO A 173 -0.78 -5.56 -16.71
C PRO A 173 -1.12 -6.90 -16.06
N THR A 174 -2.36 -7.07 -15.59
CA THR A 174 -2.83 -8.36 -15.06
C THR A 174 -2.87 -9.43 -16.15
N ALA A 175 -3.44 -9.13 -17.32
CA ALA A 175 -3.45 -10.07 -18.46
C ALA A 175 -2.03 -10.46 -18.89
N LYS A 176 -1.09 -9.49 -18.86
CA LYS A 176 0.33 -9.75 -19.14
C LYS A 176 0.94 -10.71 -18.12
N SER A 177 0.62 -10.56 -16.82
CA SER A 177 1.18 -11.44 -15.78
C SER A 177 0.69 -12.89 -15.88
N PHE A 178 -0.37 -13.15 -16.64
CA PHE A 178 -0.86 -14.50 -16.98
C PHE A 178 -0.28 -15.07 -18.28
N GLY A 179 0.58 -14.34 -18.98
CA GLY A 179 1.09 -14.78 -20.29
C GLY A 179 0.05 -14.70 -21.43
N TRP A 180 -1.18 -14.22 -21.17
CA TRP A 180 -2.24 -14.17 -22.20
C TRP A 180 -1.90 -13.30 -23.39
N LEU A 181 -0.91 -12.45 -23.25
CA LEU A 181 -0.47 -11.48 -24.24
C LEU A 181 0.87 -11.84 -24.88
N ASP A 182 1.41 -13.02 -24.62
CA ASP A 182 2.73 -13.42 -25.12
C ASP A 182 2.79 -13.47 -26.65
N GLY A 183 1.67 -13.83 -27.31
CA GLY A 183 1.53 -13.75 -28.76
C GLY A 183 1.64 -12.33 -29.35
N PHE A 184 1.42 -11.30 -28.53
CA PHE A 184 1.54 -9.88 -28.89
C PHE A 184 2.84 -9.24 -28.38
N GLY A 185 3.89 -10.04 -28.17
CA GLY A 185 5.09 -9.64 -27.44
C GLY A 185 5.78 -8.36 -27.94
N SER A 186 5.73 -8.04 -29.24
CA SER A 186 6.27 -6.77 -29.78
C SER A 186 5.42 -5.56 -29.37
N LEU A 187 4.10 -5.65 -29.44
CA LEU A 187 3.17 -4.59 -29.05
C LEU A 187 3.26 -4.33 -27.54
N ILE A 188 3.25 -5.38 -26.73
CA ILE A 188 3.32 -5.29 -25.28
C ILE A 188 4.63 -4.68 -24.79
N ARG A 189 5.76 -4.95 -25.47
CA ARG A 189 7.05 -4.30 -25.19
C ARG A 189 7.05 -2.80 -25.49
N GLN A 190 6.27 -2.38 -26.49
CA GLN A 190 6.13 -0.96 -26.85
C GLN A 190 5.19 -0.19 -25.91
N LEU A 191 4.40 -0.89 -25.07
CA LEU A 191 3.52 -0.30 -24.08
C LEU A 191 4.12 -0.51 -22.68
N PRO A 192 5.11 0.28 -22.23
CA PRO A 192 5.75 0.16 -20.91
C PRO A 192 4.82 0.66 -19.80
N LEU A 193 3.72 -0.07 -19.58
CA LEU A 193 2.72 0.24 -18.56
C LEU A 193 3.15 -0.43 -17.25
N GLY A 194 3.63 0.36 -16.32
CA GLY A 194 4.11 -0.09 -15.03
C GLY A 194 3.26 0.41 -13.86
N MET A 195 3.58 -0.08 -12.66
CA MET A 195 2.97 0.34 -11.39
C MET A 195 2.81 1.87 -11.21
N PRO A 196 3.74 2.73 -11.68
CA PRO A 196 3.60 4.17 -11.50
C PRO A 196 2.34 4.77 -12.14
N TRP A 197 1.95 4.30 -13.31
CA TRP A 197 0.72 4.75 -13.98
C TRP A 197 -0.54 4.31 -13.23
N ALA A 198 -0.52 3.09 -12.70
CA ALA A 198 -1.59 2.60 -11.86
C ALA A 198 -1.75 3.47 -10.60
N ALA A 199 -0.66 3.90 -9.99
CA ALA A 199 -0.68 4.76 -8.81
C ALA A 199 -1.35 6.12 -9.06
N VAL A 200 -1.05 6.77 -10.21
CA VAL A 200 -1.65 8.07 -10.56
C VAL A 200 -3.18 7.94 -10.72
N GLY A 201 -3.65 6.90 -11.41
CA GLY A 201 -5.09 6.69 -11.58
C GLY A 201 -5.82 6.42 -10.27
N TYR A 202 -5.19 5.71 -9.32
CA TYR A 202 -5.76 5.57 -7.97
C TYR A 202 -5.90 6.92 -7.26
N THR A 203 -4.94 7.85 -7.43
CA THR A 203 -5.09 9.18 -6.83
C THR A 203 -6.27 9.96 -7.44
N VAL A 204 -6.46 9.88 -8.77
CA VAL A 204 -7.64 10.46 -9.44
C VAL A 204 -8.92 9.82 -8.94
N LEU A 205 -8.99 8.49 -8.91
CA LEU A 205 -10.13 7.74 -8.40
C LEU A 205 -10.47 8.13 -6.96
N GLY A 206 -9.46 8.27 -6.09
CA GLY A 206 -9.64 8.69 -4.69
C GLY A 206 -10.25 10.10 -4.56
N SER A 207 -9.83 11.04 -5.42
CA SER A 207 -10.44 12.36 -5.50
C SER A 207 -11.91 12.30 -5.93
N CYS A 208 -12.24 11.47 -6.93
CA CYS A 208 -13.59 11.28 -7.42
C CYS A 208 -14.50 10.63 -6.37
N LEU A 209 -14.03 9.53 -5.75
CA LEU A 209 -14.77 8.80 -4.72
C LEU A 209 -14.97 9.62 -3.44
N ARG A 210 -14.08 10.56 -3.13
CA ARG A 210 -14.31 11.50 -2.03
C ARG A 210 -15.45 12.47 -2.33
N LYS A 211 -15.55 12.97 -3.58
CA LYS A 211 -16.63 13.87 -4.00
C LYS A 211 -17.97 13.13 -4.10
N LYS A 212 -17.94 11.92 -4.68
CA LYS A 212 -19.13 11.09 -4.96
C LYS A 212 -18.81 9.61 -4.66
N PRO A 213 -18.89 9.18 -3.39
CA PRO A 213 -18.62 7.79 -3.03
C PRO A 213 -19.68 6.86 -3.61
N LEU A 214 -19.32 5.62 -3.91
CA LEU A 214 -20.24 4.58 -4.39
C LEU A 214 -21.40 4.40 -3.41
N GLY A 215 -22.59 4.09 -3.93
CA GLY A 215 -23.72 3.69 -3.09
C GLY A 215 -23.35 2.49 -2.22
N VAL A 216 -23.96 2.36 -1.02
CA VAL A 216 -23.60 1.31 -0.07
C VAL A 216 -23.67 -0.09 -0.70
N LYS A 217 -24.76 -0.39 -1.42
CA LYS A 217 -24.92 -1.71 -2.09
C LYS A 217 -23.81 -1.96 -3.11
N SER A 218 -23.48 -0.97 -3.95
CA SER A 218 -22.40 -1.09 -4.93
C SER A 218 -21.04 -1.21 -4.26
N ALA A 219 -20.79 -0.45 -3.19
CA ALA A 219 -19.54 -0.52 -2.44
C ALA A 219 -19.35 -1.90 -1.80
N VAL A 220 -20.38 -2.44 -1.16
CA VAL A 220 -20.37 -3.81 -0.60
C VAL A 220 -20.18 -4.84 -1.71
N GLY A 221 -20.88 -4.69 -2.85
CA GLY A 221 -20.71 -5.56 -4.02
C GLY A 221 -19.26 -5.56 -4.54
N CYS A 222 -18.63 -4.38 -4.63
CA CYS A 222 -17.21 -4.27 -5.00
C CYS A 222 -16.28 -4.97 -3.99
N VAL A 223 -16.55 -4.84 -2.69
CA VAL A 223 -15.75 -5.52 -1.64
C VAL A 223 -15.88 -7.02 -1.76
N LEU A 224 -17.10 -7.55 -1.86
CA LEU A 224 -17.34 -9.00 -1.95
C LEU A 224 -16.75 -9.59 -3.23
N LEU A 225 -16.98 -8.95 -4.38
CA LEU A 225 -16.44 -9.41 -5.66
C LEU A 225 -14.91 -9.32 -5.68
N GLY A 226 -14.34 -8.22 -5.19
CA GLY A 226 -12.90 -8.05 -5.12
C GLY A 226 -12.23 -9.08 -4.22
N ALA A 227 -12.82 -9.36 -3.03
CA ALA A 227 -12.35 -10.41 -2.13
C ALA A 227 -12.47 -11.81 -2.78
N ALA A 228 -13.58 -12.09 -3.46
CA ALA A 228 -13.80 -13.35 -4.16
C ALA A 228 -12.77 -13.55 -5.29
N VAL A 229 -12.49 -12.52 -6.10
CA VAL A 229 -11.46 -12.58 -7.16
C VAL A 229 -10.08 -12.84 -6.57
N CYS A 230 -9.69 -12.11 -5.51
CA CYS A 230 -8.41 -12.33 -4.86
C CYS A 230 -8.31 -13.72 -4.21
N PHE A 231 -9.36 -14.20 -3.54
CA PHE A 231 -9.33 -15.48 -2.83
C PHE A 231 -9.47 -16.66 -3.78
N PHE A 232 -10.61 -16.76 -4.47
CA PHE A 232 -10.91 -17.93 -5.31
C PHE A 232 -10.05 -17.97 -6.57
N GLY A 233 -9.75 -16.80 -7.16
CA GLY A 233 -8.86 -16.76 -8.32
C GLY A 233 -7.44 -17.19 -7.96
N THR A 234 -6.88 -16.70 -6.86
CA THR A 234 -5.55 -17.15 -6.39
C THR A 234 -5.56 -18.63 -6.04
N LEU A 235 -6.59 -19.11 -5.35
CA LEU A 235 -6.71 -20.52 -5.00
C LEU A 235 -6.74 -21.41 -6.24
N ALA A 236 -7.59 -21.11 -7.22
CA ALA A 236 -7.73 -21.89 -8.44
C ALA A 236 -6.40 -21.95 -9.24
N LEU A 237 -5.75 -20.78 -9.45
CA LEU A 237 -4.47 -20.70 -10.14
C LEU A 237 -3.36 -21.46 -9.40
N SER A 238 -3.35 -21.39 -8.06
CA SER A 238 -2.33 -22.05 -7.27
C SER A 238 -2.53 -23.57 -7.23
N LEU A 239 -3.77 -24.04 -7.22
CA LEU A 239 -4.08 -25.46 -7.32
C LEU A 239 -3.66 -26.05 -8.67
N ASP A 240 -3.92 -25.33 -9.77
CA ASP A 240 -3.53 -25.72 -11.12
C ASP A 240 -2.01 -25.80 -11.29
N ALA A 241 -1.30 -24.80 -10.76
CA ALA A 241 0.17 -24.71 -10.85
C ALA A 241 0.93 -25.56 -9.80
N GLY A 242 0.25 -26.08 -8.77
CA GLY A 242 0.90 -26.79 -7.65
C GLY A 242 1.77 -25.90 -6.75
N SER A 243 1.76 -24.55 -6.95
CA SER A 243 2.53 -23.57 -6.21
C SER A 243 1.79 -22.25 -6.12
N LEU A 244 2.14 -21.39 -5.15
CA LEU A 244 1.48 -20.08 -5.00
C LEU A 244 1.57 -19.26 -6.28
N GLN A 245 0.42 -18.87 -6.81
CA GLN A 245 0.26 -17.93 -7.93
C GLN A 245 -0.29 -16.60 -7.41
N ALA A 246 0.61 -15.61 -7.25
CA ALA A 246 0.29 -14.36 -6.55
C ALA A 246 -0.24 -13.24 -7.47
N GLN A 247 -0.45 -13.46 -8.77
CA GLN A 247 -0.83 -12.43 -9.74
C GLN A 247 -2.10 -11.66 -9.34
N LEU A 248 -3.10 -12.37 -8.78
CA LEU A 248 -4.33 -11.75 -8.29
C LEU A 248 -4.21 -11.18 -6.87
N LEU A 249 -3.12 -11.46 -6.17
CA LEU A 249 -2.78 -10.85 -4.88
C LEU A 249 -1.94 -9.57 -5.03
N GLU A 250 -1.58 -9.17 -6.24
CA GLU A 250 -0.90 -7.91 -6.47
C GLU A 250 -1.83 -6.72 -6.16
N GLY A 251 -1.26 -5.66 -5.55
CA GLY A 251 -2.03 -4.46 -5.17
C GLY A 251 -2.66 -3.70 -6.35
N PHE A 252 -2.25 -4.01 -7.58
CA PHE A 252 -2.79 -3.43 -8.82
C PHE A 252 -3.60 -4.45 -9.64
N SER A 253 -4.04 -5.54 -9.03
CA SER A 253 -4.97 -6.50 -9.64
C SER A 253 -6.41 -5.95 -9.67
N PRO A 254 -7.28 -6.46 -10.56
CA PRO A 254 -8.69 -6.07 -10.60
C PRO A 254 -9.42 -6.30 -9.27
N GLY A 255 -9.11 -7.40 -8.58
CA GLY A 255 -9.68 -7.71 -7.27
C GLY A 255 -9.29 -6.66 -6.21
N ALA A 256 -8.00 -6.30 -6.13
CA ALA A 256 -7.51 -5.28 -5.21
C ALA A 256 -8.10 -3.89 -5.52
N CYS A 257 -8.31 -3.56 -6.80
CA CYS A 257 -8.93 -2.31 -7.24
C CYS A 257 -10.39 -2.22 -6.75
N LEU A 258 -11.18 -3.28 -6.95
CA LEU A 258 -12.57 -3.35 -6.49
C LEU A 258 -12.66 -3.26 -4.97
N LEU A 259 -11.84 -4.04 -4.24
CA LEU A 259 -11.74 -3.98 -2.79
C LEU A 259 -11.48 -2.55 -2.31
N ALA A 260 -10.46 -1.90 -2.88
CA ALA A 260 -10.08 -0.56 -2.46
C ALA A 260 -11.16 0.49 -2.75
N ALA A 261 -11.78 0.46 -3.93
CA ALA A 261 -12.86 1.39 -4.29
C ALA A 261 -14.08 1.22 -3.37
N GLY A 262 -14.46 -0.03 -3.08
CA GLY A 262 -15.56 -0.35 -2.18
C GLY A 262 -15.29 0.09 -0.76
N ILE A 263 -14.16 -0.35 -0.16
CA ILE A 263 -13.76 -0.01 1.22
C ILE A 263 -13.61 1.50 1.39
N PHE A 264 -12.92 2.17 0.45
CA PHE A 264 -12.75 3.62 0.50
C PHE A 264 -14.11 4.33 0.50
N SER A 265 -15.04 3.92 -0.36
CA SER A 265 -16.37 4.51 -0.44
C SER A 265 -17.19 4.31 0.84
N LEU A 266 -17.07 3.15 1.48
CA LEU A 266 -17.68 2.89 2.80
C LEU A 266 -17.06 3.78 3.88
N CYS A 267 -15.71 3.90 3.90
CA CYS A 267 -15.01 4.77 4.85
C CYS A 267 -15.44 6.24 4.72
N MET A 268 -15.69 6.73 3.50
CA MET A 268 -16.15 8.11 3.29
C MET A 268 -17.56 8.38 3.83
N ARG A 269 -18.34 7.33 4.12
CA ARG A 269 -19.71 7.41 4.67
C ARG A 269 -19.78 7.13 6.17
N VAL A 270 -18.67 6.68 6.75
CA VAL A 270 -18.63 6.29 8.16
C VAL A 270 -18.86 7.50 9.07
N ARG A 271 -19.68 7.31 10.09
CA ARG A 271 -19.83 8.24 11.22
C ARG A 271 -19.41 7.50 12.47
N LEU A 272 -18.47 8.05 13.20
CA LEU A 272 -17.92 7.45 14.40
C LEU A 272 -18.21 8.32 15.62
N PRO A 273 -18.31 7.73 16.82
CA PRO A 273 -18.30 8.49 18.06
C PRO A 273 -16.92 9.17 18.22
N GLU A 274 -16.87 10.23 18.99
CA GLU A 274 -15.69 11.11 19.12
C GLU A 274 -14.43 10.37 19.56
N TRP A 275 -14.55 9.41 20.48
CA TRP A 275 -13.40 8.60 20.90
C TRP A 275 -12.80 7.78 19.76
N ALA A 276 -13.64 7.18 18.93
CA ALA A 276 -13.18 6.38 17.78
C ALA A 276 -12.57 7.27 16.69
N GLU A 277 -13.11 8.48 16.48
CA GLU A 277 -12.49 9.46 15.57
C GLU A 277 -11.11 9.89 16.06
N ARG A 278 -10.95 10.13 17.35
CA ARG A 278 -9.66 10.46 17.98
C ARG A 278 -8.66 9.31 17.81
N THR A 279 -9.09 8.08 18.06
CA THR A 279 -8.27 6.87 17.88
C THR A 279 -7.83 6.70 16.41
N ALA A 280 -8.78 6.75 15.47
CA ALA A 280 -8.48 6.68 14.05
C ALA A 280 -7.47 7.76 13.61
N ALA A 281 -7.57 8.97 14.19
CA ALA A 281 -6.63 10.05 13.95
C ALA A 281 -5.21 9.76 14.40
N VAL A 282 -5.06 9.15 15.56
CA VAL A 282 -3.75 8.79 16.09
C VAL A 282 -3.13 7.70 15.23
N LEU A 283 -3.88 6.65 14.94
CA LEU A 283 -3.42 5.54 14.10
C LEU A 283 -3.12 5.98 12.66
N SER A 284 -3.95 6.85 12.07
CA SER A 284 -3.69 7.44 10.75
C SER A 284 -2.41 8.26 10.72
N ARG A 285 -2.05 8.98 11.78
CA ARG A 285 -0.77 9.69 11.87
C ARG A 285 0.42 8.75 12.01
N ALA A 286 0.25 7.66 12.75
CA ALA A 286 1.28 6.65 12.94
C ALA A 286 1.51 5.80 11.68
N SER A 287 0.51 5.69 10.78
CA SER A 287 0.49 4.71 9.70
C SER A 287 1.71 4.76 8.79
N PHE A 288 2.27 5.94 8.51
CA PHE A 288 3.47 6.06 7.69
C PHE A 288 4.72 5.52 8.40
N CYS A 289 4.91 5.84 9.67
CA CYS A 289 6.00 5.27 10.47
C CYS A 289 5.85 3.75 10.61
N VAL A 290 4.65 3.27 10.95
CA VAL A 290 4.37 1.82 11.04
C VAL A 290 4.72 1.13 9.73
N TYR A 291 4.33 1.71 8.57
CA TYR A 291 4.71 1.19 7.25
C TYR A 291 6.23 1.11 7.08
N LEU A 292 6.99 2.07 7.56
CA LEU A 292 8.45 2.11 7.41
C LEU A 292 9.16 1.07 8.29
N VAL A 293 8.65 0.79 9.50
CA VAL A 293 9.37 0.00 10.51
C VAL A 293 8.85 -1.42 10.70
N HIS A 294 7.64 -1.76 10.22
CA HIS A 294 6.98 -3.02 10.55
C HIS A 294 7.80 -4.27 10.18
N MET A 295 8.54 -4.24 9.07
CA MET A 295 9.37 -5.39 8.68
C MET A 295 10.56 -5.61 9.63
N LEU A 296 11.13 -4.54 10.21
CA LEU A 296 12.14 -4.69 11.26
C LEU A 296 11.54 -5.37 12.51
N VAL A 297 10.36 -4.91 12.91
CA VAL A 297 9.65 -5.49 14.06
C VAL A 297 9.27 -6.94 13.77
N LEU A 298 8.71 -7.25 12.61
CA LEU A 298 8.30 -8.59 12.24
C LEU A 298 9.48 -9.56 12.19
N ARG A 299 10.60 -9.17 11.57
CA ARG A 299 11.83 -9.97 11.54
C ARG A 299 12.40 -10.19 12.95
N THR A 300 12.30 -9.18 13.82
CA THR A 300 12.73 -9.31 15.22
C THR A 300 11.84 -10.30 15.97
N LEU A 301 10.52 -10.25 15.81
CA LEU A 301 9.58 -11.22 16.38
C LEU A 301 9.92 -12.65 15.91
N TYR A 302 10.17 -12.84 14.62
CA TYR A 302 10.54 -14.16 14.09
C TYR A 302 11.84 -14.71 14.70
N ARG A 303 12.82 -13.85 14.94
CA ARG A 303 14.10 -14.25 15.60
C ARG A 303 13.92 -14.62 17.07
N THR A 304 12.91 -14.09 17.74
CA THR A 304 12.58 -14.50 19.13
C THR A 304 11.73 -15.78 19.19
N GLY A 305 11.46 -16.42 18.04
CA GLY A 305 10.64 -17.63 17.96
C GLY A 305 9.14 -17.38 17.82
N LEU A 306 8.71 -16.11 17.81
CA LEU A 306 7.31 -15.73 17.57
C LEU A 306 7.03 -15.71 16.06
N THR A 307 6.75 -16.88 15.50
CA THR A 307 6.46 -17.08 14.07
C THR A 307 5.01 -17.46 13.83
N THR A 308 4.58 -17.50 12.58
CA THR A 308 3.25 -17.99 12.20
C THR A 308 3.03 -19.49 12.50
N GLY A 309 4.10 -20.23 12.78
CA GLY A 309 4.07 -21.64 13.16
C GLY A 309 3.67 -21.93 14.62
N ILE A 310 3.54 -20.91 15.49
CA ILE A 310 3.18 -21.08 16.91
C ILE A 310 1.78 -21.68 17.11
N CYS A 311 0.87 -21.43 16.17
CA CYS A 311 -0.47 -22.03 16.14
C CYS A 311 -1.03 -21.95 14.71
N ARG A 312 -2.31 -22.33 14.54
CA ARG A 312 -2.96 -22.27 13.22
C ARG A 312 -2.92 -20.87 12.62
N PRO A 313 -2.71 -20.73 11.28
CA PRO A 313 -2.65 -19.43 10.60
C PRO A 313 -3.86 -18.54 10.81
N LEU A 314 -5.05 -19.14 11.00
CA LEU A 314 -6.27 -18.41 11.34
C LEU A 314 -6.12 -17.51 12.58
N LEU A 315 -5.30 -17.93 13.54
CA LEU A 315 -5.05 -17.20 14.79
C LEU A 315 -3.66 -16.55 14.81
N SER A 316 -2.61 -17.23 14.34
CA SER A 316 -1.24 -16.73 14.40
C SER A 316 -1.02 -15.51 13.50
N VAL A 317 -1.64 -15.47 12.31
CA VAL A 317 -1.52 -14.32 11.39
C VAL A 317 -2.03 -13.03 12.02
N PRO A 318 -3.29 -12.93 12.50
CA PRO A 318 -3.77 -11.70 13.12
C PRO A 318 -3.07 -11.39 14.45
N LEU A 319 -2.65 -12.40 15.24
CA LEU A 319 -1.89 -12.20 16.47
C LEU A 319 -0.54 -11.53 16.17
N LEU A 320 0.22 -12.07 15.23
CA LEU A 320 1.52 -11.49 14.85
C LEU A 320 1.36 -10.12 14.18
N ALA A 321 0.31 -9.92 13.39
CA ALA A 321 -0.02 -8.60 12.84
C ALA A 321 -0.27 -7.58 13.96
N ALA A 322 -1.01 -7.97 15.01
CA ALA A 322 -1.28 -7.13 16.16
C ALA A 322 0.00 -6.82 16.96
N LEU A 323 0.85 -7.83 17.24
CA LEU A 323 2.12 -7.65 17.95
C LEU A 323 3.09 -6.78 17.13
N CYS A 324 3.21 -7.03 15.83
CA CYS A 324 4.00 -6.23 14.92
C CYS A 324 3.50 -4.78 14.87
N GLY A 325 2.19 -4.58 14.78
CA GLY A 325 1.57 -3.27 14.80
C GLY A 325 1.80 -2.53 16.12
N ALA A 326 1.66 -3.21 17.26
CA ALA A 326 1.92 -2.64 18.58
C ALA A 326 3.38 -2.22 18.74
N GLY A 327 4.33 -3.10 18.39
CA GLY A 327 5.76 -2.79 18.42
C GLY A 327 6.12 -1.60 17.53
N SER A 328 5.59 -1.58 16.30
CA SER A 328 5.79 -0.46 15.37
C SER A 328 5.16 0.84 15.87
N PHE A 329 4.03 0.76 16.55
CA PHE A 329 3.38 1.93 17.17
C PHE A 329 4.19 2.49 18.34
N VAL A 330 4.80 1.63 19.17
CA VAL A 330 5.73 2.06 20.25
C VAL A 330 6.93 2.79 19.63
N ILE A 331 7.51 2.27 18.56
CA ILE A 331 8.60 2.94 17.83
C ILE A 331 8.14 4.32 17.35
N TRP A 332 6.94 4.43 16.78
CA TRP A 332 6.39 5.73 16.38
C TRP A 332 6.22 6.68 17.56
N LEU A 333 5.76 6.22 18.74
CA LEU A 333 5.62 7.06 19.93
C LEU A 333 6.96 7.66 20.32
N VAL A 334 8.04 6.89 20.28
CA VAL A 334 9.40 7.35 20.59
C VAL A 334 9.90 8.34 19.52
N LEU A 335 9.90 7.93 18.25
CA LEU A 335 10.43 8.72 17.15
C LEU A 335 9.67 10.03 16.94
N SER A 336 8.37 10.05 17.20
CA SER A 336 7.55 11.25 17.07
C SER A 336 7.88 12.35 18.10
N ARG A 337 8.62 12.01 19.18
CA ARG A 337 9.11 12.97 20.18
C ARG A 337 10.31 13.78 19.68
N ILE A 338 11.04 13.27 18.68
CA ILE A 338 12.20 13.93 18.09
C ILE A 338 11.72 14.83 16.94
N PRO A 339 11.78 16.18 17.06
CA PRO A 339 11.16 17.09 16.10
C PRO A 339 11.68 16.94 14.66
N TRP A 340 12.99 16.68 14.49
CA TRP A 340 13.60 16.49 13.19
C TRP A 340 13.12 15.18 12.52
N VAL A 341 13.12 14.06 13.28
CA VAL A 341 12.64 12.74 12.80
C VAL A 341 11.17 12.82 12.40
N ARG A 342 10.33 13.42 13.26
CA ARG A 342 8.90 13.63 12.97
C ARG A 342 8.65 14.46 11.73
N ARG A 343 9.55 15.39 11.41
CA ARG A 343 9.41 16.28 10.27
C ARG A 343 9.87 15.67 8.96
N TRP A 344 10.91 14.81 8.99
CA TRP A 344 11.63 14.40 7.81
C TRP A 344 11.67 12.89 7.55
N LEU A 345 11.42 12.05 8.55
CA LEU A 345 11.61 10.61 8.43
C LEU A 345 10.35 9.76 8.68
N ILE A 346 9.32 10.35 9.31
CA ILE A 346 8.08 9.62 9.67
C ILE A 346 6.82 10.45 9.44
#